data_f4da01e3dad64d02f9bfb74d12751650
#
_entry.id   f4da01e3dad64d02f9bfb74d12751650
#
_cell.length_a   1.000
_cell.length_b   1.000
_cell.length_c   1.000
_cell.angle_alpha   90.00
_cell.angle_beta   90.00
_cell.angle_gamma   90.00
#
_symmetry.space_group_name_H-M   'P 1'
#
loop_
_entity.id
_entity.type
_entity.pdbx_description
1 polymer ?
#
loop_
_entity_poly.entity_id
_entity_poly.type
_entity_poly.pdbx_seq_one_letter_code
_entity_poly.pdbx_strand_id
1 'polypeptide(L)'
;MILVIGDVILDVFKQGPSTRLSPEAPVPVITNLKTRYYPGGAANVAMNTAGLGIQTMIRGVVGADEEGTMLENILHSNHNIVLAISKTYHQPTIVKTRIMANNQQVARIDTEEEFPAITLQEVFNLEGEDFEYIVVSDYNKGNIGNMSNEFKIAREKGIKVLVDPKKEFRNYAGAWLIKPNFKEFCEFLSKPSDFDDMRKIGQAALEKYNIEYMLVTLGEGGMVLISTQGLKQFDAPVCDVYDITGAGDSSLAGLVYGLSKGKTLEESVELAIKAGSVAVTNPATYQLRQGDLRDKIVFTNGVFDIIHAGHIKLLEQAKKLGDRLVVAINSDASVRRLKGDSRPINDEETRAHTLRQFSCVDEVIVFHEDTPYDLIEELKPSIIVKGGDYTKDQVIGSELVDEVVIIPLEQGYSTTNILGKINE
;
A
#
# COMPACT_ATOMS: atom_id res chain seq x y z
N MET A 1 5.47 3.43 19.38
CA MET A 1 4.26 2.61 19.30
C MET A 1 3.11 3.45 18.75
N ILE A 2 2.11 2.83 18.11
CA ILE A 2 0.88 3.54 17.70
C ILE A 2 -0.33 2.98 18.45
N LEU A 3 -1.37 3.82 18.62
CA LEU A 3 -2.66 3.44 19.17
C LEU A 3 -3.72 3.49 18.05
N VAL A 4 -4.39 2.38 17.78
CA VAL A 4 -5.56 2.31 16.89
C VAL A 4 -6.81 2.25 17.75
N ILE A 5 -7.75 3.17 17.49
CA ILE A 5 -9.03 3.26 18.22
C ILE A 5 -10.16 3.20 17.20
N GLY A 6 -11.21 2.45 17.47
CA GLY A 6 -12.37 2.47 16.56
C GLY A 6 -13.31 1.30 16.67
N ASP A 7 -14.15 1.18 15.67
CA ASP A 7 -15.12 0.11 15.56
C ASP A 7 -14.43 -1.19 15.14
N VAL A 8 -14.42 -2.16 16.03
CA VAL A 8 -13.78 -3.47 15.86
C VAL A 8 -14.78 -4.42 15.23
N ILE A 9 -14.50 -4.92 14.03
CA ILE A 9 -15.44 -5.66 13.19
C ILE A 9 -14.86 -7.03 12.84
N LEU A 10 -15.70 -8.07 12.80
CA LEU A 10 -15.37 -9.37 12.23
C LEU A 10 -15.99 -9.51 10.83
N ASP A 11 -15.14 -9.56 9.80
CA ASP A 11 -15.57 -9.85 8.44
C ASP A 11 -15.59 -11.37 8.21
N VAL A 12 -16.73 -11.92 7.82
CA VAL A 12 -16.94 -13.35 7.59
C VAL A 12 -17.27 -13.57 6.12
N PHE A 13 -16.49 -14.42 5.46
CA PHE A 13 -16.75 -14.83 4.08
C PHE A 13 -17.21 -16.29 4.06
N LYS A 14 -18.46 -16.52 3.64
CA LYS A 14 -19.04 -17.85 3.42
C LYS A 14 -19.12 -18.11 1.92
N GLN A 15 -18.20 -18.91 1.40
CA GLN A 15 -18.02 -19.12 -0.04
C GLN A 15 -18.25 -20.57 -0.43
N GLY A 16 -18.98 -20.78 -1.52
CA GLY A 16 -19.19 -22.10 -2.09
C GLY A 16 -19.60 -22.08 -3.55
N PRO A 17 -19.53 -23.22 -4.25
CA PRO A 17 -20.03 -23.34 -5.61
C PRO A 17 -21.57 -23.26 -5.62
N SER A 18 -22.09 -22.67 -6.72
CA SER A 18 -23.50 -22.65 -7.03
C SER A 18 -23.71 -23.09 -8.47
N THR A 19 -24.46 -24.19 -8.67
CA THR A 19 -24.70 -24.78 -9.99
C THR A 19 -26.17 -24.78 -10.38
N ARG A 20 -27.05 -24.38 -9.44
CA ARG A 20 -28.50 -24.36 -9.66
C ARG A 20 -29.18 -23.24 -8.89
N LEU A 21 -30.36 -22.84 -9.35
CA LEU A 21 -31.25 -21.96 -8.61
C LEU A 21 -32.15 -22.81 -7.69
N SER A 22 -32.67 -22.19 -6.63
CA SER A 22 -33.69 -22.80 -5.77
C SER A 22 -35.00 -22.96 -6.54
N PRO A 23 -35.72 -24.08 -6.38
CA PRO A 23 -37.08 -24.22 -6.90
C PRO A 23 -38.09 -23.34 -6.15
N GLU A 24 -37.76 -22.85 -4.95
CA GLU A 24 -38.65 -22.08 -4.09
C GLU A 24 -38.57 -20.56 -4.33
N ALA A 25 -37.43 -20.07 -4.86
CA ALA A 25 -37.20 -18.66 -5.13
C ALA A 25 -36.07 -18.48 -6.16
N PRO A 26 -35.99 -17.35 -6.89
CA PRO A 26 -34.96 -17.09 -7.90
C PRO A 26 -33.61 -16.71 -7.24
N VAL A 27 -33.10 -17.57 -6.37
CA VAL A 27 -31.84 -17.41 -5.63
C VAL A 27 -30.93 -18.60 -5.87
N PRO A 28 -29.58 -18.39 -5.90
CA PRO A 28 -28.64 -19.49 -6.05
C PRO A 28 -28.67 -20.43 -4.82
N VAL A 29 -28.55 -21.73 -5.07
CA VAL A 29 -28.29 -22.74 -4.02
C VAL A 29 -26.77 -22.88 -3.91
N ILE A 30 -26.21 -22.47 -2.77
CA ILE A 30 -24.79 -22.54 -2.49
C ILE A 30 -24.52 -23.80 -1.66
N THR A 31 -23.58 -24.62 -2.10
CA THR A 31 -23.22 -25.87 -1.44
C THR A 31 -21.76 -25.84 -0.98
N ASN A 32 -21.41 -26.78 -0.05
CA ASN A 32 -20.05 -26.96 0.43
C ASN A 32 -19.36 -25.64 0.88
N LEU A 33 -20.07 -24.88 1.71
CA LEU A 33 -19.62 -23.60 2.24
C LEU A 33 -18.27 -23.73 2.97
N LYS A 34 -17.30 -22.94 2.55
CA LYS A 34 -16.06 -22.67 3.30
C LYS A 34 -16.22 -21.32 3.98
N THR A 35 -15.98 -21.27 5.28
CA THR A 35 -16.01 -20.02 6.06
C THR A 35 -14.61 -19.55 6.32
N ARG A 36 -14.36 -18.25 6.12
CA ARG A 36 -13.11 -17.57 6.46
C ARG A 36 -13.45 -16.33 7.26
N TYR A 37 -12.57 -16.01 8.20
CA TYR A 37 -12.72 -14.90 9.13
C TYR A 37 -11.57 -13.93 8.96
N TYR A 38 -11.88 -12.64 8.92
CA TYR A 38 -10.90 -11.57 8.75
C TYR A 38 -11.19 -10.43 9.74
N PRO A 39 -10.15 -9.74 10.24
CA PRO A 39 -10.36 -8.52 10.98
C PRO A 39 -10.86 -7.42 10.05
N GLY A 40 -11.83 -6.63 10.48
CA GLY A 40 -12.41 -5.49 9.76
C GLY A 40 -12.39 -4.23 10.61
N GLY A 41 -12.60 -3.07 9.99
CA GLY A 41 -12.57 -1.78 10.67
C GLY A 41 -11.24 -1.52 11.39
N ALA A 42 -11.30 -1.03 12.63
CA ALA A 42 -10.11 -0.76 13.43
C ALA A 42 -9.19 -1.98 13.58
N ALA A 43 -9.78 -3.21 13.64
CA ALA A 43 -8.99 -4.44 13.70
C ALA A 43 -8.17 -4.67 12.41
N ASN A 44 -8.71 -4.32 11.25
CA ASN A 44 -7.99 -4.41 9.98
C ASN A 44 -6.85 -3.39 9.91
N VAL A 45 -7.07 -2.15 10.32
CA VAL A 45 -6.00 -1.14 10.44
C VAL A 45 -4.88 -1.64 11.35
N ALA A 46 -5.24 -2.18 12.54
CA ALA A 46 -4.25 -2.69 13.49
C ALA A 46 -3.46 -3.88 12.93
N MET A 47 -4.12 -4.84 12.27
CA MET A 47 -3.44 -5.97 11.64
C MET A 47 -2.49 -5.54 10.52
N ASN A 48 -2.89 -4.56 9.70
CA ASN A 48 -2.05 -4.03 8.61
C ASN A 48 -0.84 -3.28 9.16
N THR A 49 -1.01 -2.41 10.15
CA THR A 49 0.13 -1.70 10.78
C THR A 49 1.09 -2.66 11.47
N ALA A 50 0.56 -3.65 12.19
CA ALA A 50 1.36 -4.69 12.83
C ALA A 50 2.08 -5.60 11.82
N GLY A 51 1.42 -5.94 10.71
CA GLY A 51 2.01 -6.71 9.60
C GLY A 51 3.16 -5.97 8.92
N LEU A 52 3.11 -4.63 8.89
CA LEU A 52 4.21 -3.77 8.45
C LEU A 52 5.34 -3.64 9.49
N GLY A 53 5.20 -4.29 10.65
CA GLY A 53 6.24 -4.33 11.70
C GLY A 53 6.18 -3.16 12.67
N ILE A 54 5.04 -2.49 12.81
CA ILE A 54 4.84 -1.44 13.81
C ILE A 54 4.21 -2.05 15.06
N GLN A 55 4.76 -1.75 16.25
CA GLN A 55 4.11 -2.07 17.52
C GLN A 55 2.80 -1.28 17.62
N THR A 56 1.69 -2.00 17.64
CA THR A 56 0.33 -1.44 17.54
C THR A 56 -0.52 -1.88 18.72
N MET A 57 -1.04 -0.93 19.47
CA MET A 57 -2.10 -1.18 20.45
C MET A 57 -3.45 -0.95 19.77
N ILE A 58 -4.40 -1.85 19.96
CA ILE A 58 -5.77 -1.66 19.49
C ILE A 58 -6.74 -1.49 20.66
N ARG A 59 -7.58 -0.46 20.58
CA ARG A 59 -8.66 -0.20 21.51
C ARG A 59 -10.00 -0.14 20.81
N GLY A 60 -10.96 -0.83 21.38
CA GLY A 60 -12.33 -0.92 20.89
C GLY A 60 -13.17 -1.77 21.83
N VAL A 61 -14.42 -2.01 21.45
CA VAL A 61 -15.34 -2.86 22.21
C VAL A 61 -15.86 -3.97 21.32
N VAL A 62 -15.95 -5.18 21.86
CA VAL A 62 -16.58 -6.34 21.23
C VAL A 62 -17.61 -6.97 22.16
N GLY A 63 -18.48 -7.81 21.63
CA GLY A 63 -19.38 -8.64 22.45
C GLY A 63 -18.60 -9.69 23.25
N ALA A 64 -19.16 -10.10 24.39
CA ALA A 64 -18.67 -11.25 25.14
C ALA A 64 -19.22 -12.56 24.54
N ASP A 65 -19.03 -12.76 23.25
CA ASP A 65 -19.53 -13.85 22.40
C ASP A 65 -18.40 -14.63 21.71
N GLU A 66 -18.79 -15.64 20.90
CA GLU A 66 -17.83 -16.47 20.17
C GLU A 66 -17.10 -15.65 19.09
N GLU A 67 -17.79 -14.74 18.42
CA GLU A 67 -17.24 -13.87 17.38
C GLU A 67 -16.21 -12.90 17.92
N GLY A 68 -16.46 -12.31 19.10
CA GLY A 68 -15.50 -11.45 19.80
C GLY A 68 -14.25 -12.22 20.22
N THR A 69 -14.43 -13.44 20.73
CA THR A 69 -13.30 -14.32 21.09
C THR A 69 -12.50 -14.74 19.85
N MET A 70 -13.17 -15.04 18.74
CA MET A 70 -12.51 -15.35 17.47
C MET A 70 -11.67 -14.18 16.95
N LEU A 71 -12.21 -12.98 17.00
CA LEU A 71 -11.52 -11.76 16.56
C LEU A 71 -10.28 -11.46 17.42
N GLU A 72 -10.36 -11.62 18.73
CA GLU A 72 -9.21 -11.52 19.62
C GLU A 72 -8.12 -12.54 19.27
N ASN A 73 -8.50 -13.80 19.00
CA ASN A 73 -7.54 -14.83 18.59
C ASN A 73 -6.85 -14.51 17.26
N ILE A 74 -7.58 -13.92 16.30
CA ILE A 74 -7.00 -13.44 15.04
C ILE A 74 -5.96 -12.35 15.33
N LEU A 75 -6.31 -11.36 16.14
CA LEU A 75 -5.41 -10.26 16.49
C LEU A 75 -4.18 -10.74 17.27
N HIS A 76 -4.35 -11.68 18.21
CA HIS A 76 -3.25 -12.30 18.94
C HIS A 76 -2.27 -13.09 18.08
N SER A 77 -2.66 -13.49 16.87
CA SER A 77 -1.76 -14.18 15.94
C SER A 77 -0.58 -13.32 15.48
N ASN A 78 -0.65 -12.00 15.63
CA ASN A 78 0.44 -11.08 15.30
C ASN A 78 1.07 -10.53 16.60
N HIS A 79 2.34 -10.86 16.84
CA HIS A 79 3.09 -10.48 18.04
C HIS A 79 3.35 -8.98 18.20
N ASN A 80 3.13 -8.18 17.13
CA ASN A 80 3.23 -6.72 17.19
C ASN A 80 1.93 -6.07 17.68
N ILE A 81 0.87 -6.85 18.00
CA ILE A 81 -0.40 -6.31 18.51
C ILE A 81 -0.48 -6.43 20.02
N VAL A 82 -0.85 -5.33 20.67
CA VAL A 82 -1.24 -5.27 22.07
C VAL A 82 -2.75 -5.04 22.14
N LEU A 83 -3.48 -5.98 22.76
CA LEU A 83 -4.93 -5.87 22.88
C LEU A 83 -5.32 -5.03 24.11
N ALA A 84 -6.06 -3.97 23.87
CA ALA A 84 -6.77 -3.17 24.88
C ALA A 84 -8.28 -3.15 24.59
N ILE A 85 -8.80 -4.27 24.05
CA ILE A 85 -10.21 -4.44 23.69
C ILE A 85 -11.03 -4.73 24.95
N SER A 86 -12.14 -4.02 25.10
CA SER A 86 -13.12 -4.25 26.17
C SER A 86 -14.23 -5.18 25.68
N LYS A 87 -14.79 -5.99 26.59
CA LYS A 87 -15.94 -6.85 26.29
C LYS A 87 -17.22 -6.33 26.93
N THR A 88 -18.33 -6.41 26.21
CA THR A 88 -19.66 -6.11 26.72
C THR A 88 -20.58 -7.33 26.61
N TYR A 89 -21.47 -7.48 27.58
CA TYR A 89 -22.54 -8.50 27.57
C TYR A 89 -23.86 -7.97 27.02
N HIS A 90 -23.90 -6.70 26.61
CA HIS A 90 -25.14 -6.03 26.21
C HIS A 90 -25.32 -6.01 24.70
N GLN A 91 -24.21 -5.90 23.95
CA GLN A 91 -24.23 -5.85 22.48
C GLN A 91 -23.43 -7.02 21.91
N PRO A 92 -23.90 -7.63 20.79
CA PRO A 92 -23.10 -8.62 20.07
C PRO A 92 -21.93 -7.99 19.36
N THR A 93 -20.88 -8.77 19.12
CA THR A 93 -19.77 -8.35 18.25
C THR A 93 -20.28 -7.94 16.86
N ILE A 94 -19.76 -6.86 16.32
CA ILE A 94 -20.11 -6.42 14.97
C ILE A 94 -19.57 -7.43 13.96
N VAL A 95 -20.46 -8.06 13.19
CA VAL A 95 -20.11 -9.08 12.19
C VAL A 95 -20.69 -8.69 10.83
N LYS A 96 -19.85 -8.73 9.79
CA LYS A 96 -20.28 -8.55 8.40
C LYS A 96 -20.07 -9.85 7.63
N THR A 97 -21.14 -10.61 7.43
CA THR A 97 -21.10 -11.89 6.72
C THR A 97 -21.41 -11.70 5.24
N ARG A 98 -20.43 -11.97 4.38
CA ARG A 98 -20.58 -11.97 2.93
C ARG A 98 -20.81 -13.39 2.43
N ILE A 99 -21.91 -13.60 1.72
CA ILE A 99 -22.25 -14.87 1.09
C ILE A 99 -21.81 -14.82 -0.38
N MET A 100 -20.88 -15.70 -0.73
CA MET A 100 -20.23 -15.74 -2.04
C MET A 100 -20.64 -17.01 -2.80
N ALA A 101 -21.21 -16.85 -3.99
CA ALA A 101 -21.47 -17.92 -4.93
C ALA A 101 -20.53 -17.78 -6.13
N ASN A 102 -19.71 -18.79 -6.44
CA ASN A 102 -18.78 -18.77 -7.58
C ASN A 102 -17.93 -17.47 -7.65
N ASN A 103 -17.40 -17.02 -6.52
CA ASN A 103 -16.61 -15.78 -6.33
C ASN A 103 -17.42 -14.47 -6.49
N GLN A 104 -18.73 -14.52 -6.62
CA GLN A 104 -19.59 -13.32 -6.65
C GLN A 104 -20.36 -13.18 -5.34
N GLN A 105 -20.39 -11.97 -4.78
CA GLN A 105 -21.21 -11.70 -3.60
C GLN A 105 -22.69 -11.68 -3.99
N VAL A 106 -23.47 -12.56 -3.37
CA VAL A 106 -24.92 -12.68 -3.59
C VAL A 106 -25.75 -12.06 -2.48
N ALA A 107 -25.19 -12.01 -1.26
CA ALA A 107 -25.85 -11.37 -0.11
C ALA A 107 -24.80 -10.91 0.91
N ARG A 108 -25.21 -9.95 1.76
CA ARG A 108 -24.48 -9.58 2.98
C ARG A 108 -25.45 -9.57 4.14
N ILE A 109 -25.04 -10.15 5.25
CA ILE A 109 -25.78 -10.18 6.51
C ILE A 109 -24.94 -9.45 7.53
N ASP A 110 -25.46 -8.36 8.09
CA ASP A 110 -24.77 -7.56 9.09
C ASP A 110 -25.44 -7.79 10.46
N THR A 111 -24.66 -8.23 11.44
CA THR A 111 -25.02 -8.24 12.86
C THR A 111 -24.34 -7.04 13.48
N GLU A 112 -25.11 -6.03 13.86
CA GLU A 112 -24.57 -4.77 14.36
C GLU A 112 -25.55 -4.08 15.28
N GLU A 113 -25.00 -3.57 16.40
CA GLU A 113 -25.65 -2.67 17.34
C GLU A 113 -24.68 -1.55 17.68
N GLU A 114 -25.21 -0.41 18.17
CA GLU A 114 -24.36 0.70 18.59
C GLU A 114 -23.69 0.38 19.94
N PHE A 115 -22.36 0.54 19.97
CA PHE A 115 -21.56 0.42 21.18
C PHE A 115 -21.47 1.76 21.92
N PRO A 116 -21.20 1.76 23.22
CA PRO A 116 -20.88 3.00 23.93
C PRO A 116 -19.58 3.61 23.41
N ALA A 117 -19.54 4.95 23.38
CA ALA A 117 -18.34 5.65 22.95
C ALA A 117 -17.19 5.41 23.96
N ILE A 118 -16.00 5.22 23.41
CA ILE A 118 -14.75 5.13 24.17
C ILE A 118 -14.50 6.51 24.82
N THR A 119 -14.22 6.50 26.12
CA THR A 119 -14.04 7.72 26.91
C THR A 119 -12.60 8.24 26.84
N LEU A 120 -12.44 9.55 27.12
CA LEU A 120 -11.15 10.21 27.27
C LEU A 120 -10.20 9.43 28.22
N GLN A 121 -10.75 8.98 29.35
CA GLN A 121 -9.99 8.24 30.38
C GLN A 121 -9.47 6.92 29.79
N GLU A 122 -10.26 6.26 28.96
CA GLU A 122 -9.86 5.02 28.31
C GLU A 122 -8.80 5.24 27.22
N VAL A 123 -8.74 6.39 26.57
CA VAL A 123 -7.72 6.72 25.57
C VAL A 123 -6.36 7.00 26.22
N PHE A 124 -6.33 7.71 27.36
CA PHE A 124 -5.09 8.25 27.94
C PHE A 124 -4.66 7.64 29.27
N ASN A 125 -5.46 6.79 29.92
CA ASN A 125 -5.06 6.08 31.16
C ASN A 125 -4.25 4.80 30.89
N LEU A 126 -3.57 4.73 29.75
CA LEU A 126 -2.62 3.66 29.46
C LEU A 126 -1.28 4.04 30.11
N GLU A 127 -1.16 3.74 31.41
CA GLU A 127 0.02 4.10 32.22
C GLU A 127 1.29 3.50 31.58
N GLY A 128 2.26 4.39 31.30
CA GLY A 128 3.59 3.99 30.82
C GLY A 128 3.72 3.79 29.30
N GLU A 129 2.69 4.08 28.49
CA GLU A 129 2.76 3.94 27.05
C GLU A 129 2.93 5.31 26.36
N ASP A 130 3.98 5.43 25.57
CA ASP A 130 4.24 6.60 24.73
C ASP A 130 3.79 6.30 23.29
N PHE A 131 2.71 6.96 22.88
CA PHE A 131 2.21 6.87 21.51
C PHE A 131 2.77 8.03 20.67
N GLU A 132 3.28 7.69 19.50
CA GLU A 132 3.70 8.67 18.50
C GLU A 132 2.51 9.14 17.64
N TYR A 133 1.62 8.18 17.35
CA TYR A 133 0.40 8.41 16.55
C TYR A 133 -0.80 7.75 17.21
N ILE A 134 -1.96 8.41 17.10
CA ILE A 134 -3.27 7.83 17.36
C ILE A 134 -4.00 7.75 16.01
N VAL A 135 -4.52 6.58 15.70
CA VAL A 135 -5.29 6.30 14.48
C VAL A 135 -6.72 6.00 14.87
N VAL A 136 -7.65 6.80 14.39
CA VAL A 136 -9.09 6.62 14.63
C VAL A 136 -9.73 6.06 13.37
N SER A 137 -10.30 4.85 13.47
CA SER A 137 -11.04 4.18 12.40
C SER A 137 -12.52 4.12 12.79
N ASP A 138 -13.30 5.08 12.28
CA ASP A 138 -14.73 5.21 12.54
C ASP A 138 -15.56 4.52 11.45
N TYR A 139 -16.45 3.61 11.84
CA TYR A 139 -17.44 2.96 10.97
C TYR A 139 -18.87 3.29 11.38
N ASN A 140 -19.03 4.31 12.27
CA ASN A 140 -20.29 4.77 12.80
C ASN A 140 -21.07 3.67 13.54
N LYS A 141 -20.35 2.89 14.39
CA LYS A 141 -20.93 1.82 15.21
C LYS A 141 -20.93 2.14 16.70
N GLY A 142 -20.66 3.40 17.05
CA GLY A 142 -20.80 3.93 18.40
C GLY A 142 -19.49 4.14 19.14
N ASN A 143 -18.46 3.31 18.95
CA ASN A 143 -17.20 3.41 19.68
C ASN A 143 -16.55 4.82 19.60
N ILE A 144 -16.74 5.51 18.47
CA ILE A 144 -16.21 6.87 18.25
C ILE A 144 -17.34 7.89 18.44
N GLY A 145 -17.22 8.68 19.51
CA GLY A 145 -18.08 9.81 19.79
C GLY A 145 -17.54 11.13 19.22
N ASN A 146 -17.81 12.24 19.92
CA ASN A 146 -17.15 13.50 19.66
C ASN A 146 -15.78 13.49 20.37
N MET A 147 -14.69 13.42 19.59
CA MET A 147 -13.32 13.24 20.08
C MET A 147 -12.55 14.57 20.21
N SER A 148 -13.21 15.72 20.14
CA SER A 148 -12.54 17.04 20.11
C SER A 148 -11.68 17.29 21.36
N ASN A 149 -12.08 16.81 22.53
CA ASN A 149 -11.32 16.96 23.78
C ASN A 149 -10.10 16.04 23.78
N GLU A 150 -10.26 14.79 23.31
CA GLU A 150 -9.20 13.80 23.18
C GLU A 150 -8.11 14.31 22.23
N PHE A 151 -8.51 14.89 21.11
CA PHE A 151 -7.57 15.41 20.12
C PHE A 151 -6.82 16.65 20.62
N LYS A 152 -7.49 17.50 21.41
CA LYS A 152 -6.82 18.61 22.08
C LYS A 152 -5.72 18.13 23.03
N ILE A 153 -6.00 17.12 23.86
CA ILE A 153 -5.03 16.54 24.80
C ILE A 153 -3.89 15.84 24.04
N ALA A 154 -4.20 15.10 22.97
CA ALA A 154 -3.19 14.49 22.11
C ALA A 154 -2.23 15.54 21.55
N ARG A 155 -2.76 16.64 21.01
CA ARG A 155 -1.97 17.76 20.48
C ARG A 155 -1.08 18.40 21.56
N GLU A 156 -1.60 18.62 22.77
CA GLU A 156 -0.82 19.14 23.91
C GLU A 156 0.34 18.21 24.30
N LYS A 157 0.17 16.91 24.10
CA LYS A 157 1.21 15.89 24.29
C LYS A 157 2.12 15.70 23.07
N GLY A 158 1.92 16.43 21.98
CA GLY A 158 2.68 16.28 20.72
C GLY A 158 2.32 15.03 19.90
N ILE A 159 1.20 14.35 20.24
CA ILE A 159 0.74 13.15 19.53
C ILE A 159 -0.10 13.56 18.31
N LYS A 160 0.24 13.04 17.14
CA LYS A 160 -0.51 13.29 15.91
C LYS A 160 -1.67 12.31 15.78
N VAL A 161 -2.88 12.84 15.52
CA VAL A 161 -4.09 12.04 15.38
C VAL A 161 -4.50 11.98 13.90
N LEU A 162 -4.60 10.77 13.36
CA LEU A 162 -5.09 10.49 12.02
C LEU A 162 -6.48 9.87 12.12
N VAL A 163 -7.42 10.35 11.30
CA VAL A 163 -8.82 9.90 11.36
C VAL A 163 -9.28 9.40 9.99
N ASP A 164 -9.86 8.20 9.95
CA ASP A 164 -10.72 7.73 8.86
C ASP A 164 -12.20 7.98 9.26
N PRO A 165 -12.84 9.03 8.73
CA PRO A 165 -14.10 9.53 9.24
C PRO A 165 -15.30 8.79 8.64
N LYS A 166 -16.39 8.68 9.43
CA LYS A 166 -17.69 8.19 8.97
C LYS A 166 -18.85 9.09 9.38
N LYS A 167 -18.52 10.19 10.06
CA LYS A 167 -19.45 11.19 10.55
C LYS A 167 -19.01 12.59 10.08
N GLU A 168 -19.82 13.61 10.35
CA GLU A 168 -19.46 14.99 10.08
C GLU A 168 -18.15 15.39 10.74
N PHE A 169 -17.33 16.16 10.05
CA PHE A 169 -15.96 16.52 10.48
C PHE A 169 -15.89 17.29 11.79
N ARG A 170 -17.01 17.91 12.24
CA ARG A 170 -17.08 18.53 13.58
C ARG A 170 -16.77 17.55 14.71
N ASN A 171 -17.05 16.24 14.53
CA ASN A 171 -16.76 15.21 15.55
C ASN A 171 -15.28 14.92 15.69
N TYR A 172 -14.47 15.33 14.71
CA TYR A 172 -13.03 15.11 14.64
C TYR A 172 -12.23 16.43 14.69
N ALA A 173 -12.85 17.51 15.18
CA ALA A 173 -12.19 18.81 15.27
C ALA A 173 -10.91 18.72 16.10
N GLY A 174 -9.83 19.29 15.58
CA GLY A 174 -8.51 19.24 16.20
C GLY A 174 -7.63 18.05 15.75
N ALA A 175 -8.10 17.15 14.89
CA ALA A 175 -7.27 16.11 14.29
C ALA A 175 -6.07 16.72 13.54
N TRP A 176 -4.95 15.98 13.52
CA TRP A 176 -3.81 16.34 12.68
C TRP A 176 -4.09 16.09 11.20
N LEU A 177 -4.66 14.92 10.88
CA LEU A 177 -5.05 14.56 9.51
C LEU A 177 -6.39 13.82 9.51
N ILE A 178 -7.25 14.17 8.53
CA ILE A 178 -8.50 13.46 8.25
C ILE A 178 -8.45 12.86 6.84
N LYS A 179 -8.88 11.58 6.69
CA LYS A 179 -8.78 10.83 5.43
C LYS A 179 -10.15 10.36 4.91
N PRO A 180 -11.03 11.27 4.46
CA PRO A 180 -12.30 10.88 3.84
C PRO A 180 -12.07 10.26 2.45
N ASN A 181 -12.99 9.42 1.99
CA ASN A 181 -13.12 9.15 0.56
C ASN A 181 -13.90 10.28 -0.13
N PHE A 182 -13.89 10.30 -1.47
CA PHE A 182 -14.54 11.37 -2.24
C PHE A 182 -16.05 11.47 -1.98
N LYS A 183 -16.72 10.33 -1.75
CA LYS A 183 -18.15 10.33 -1.39
C LYS A 183 -18.39 10.99 -0.04
N GLU A 184 -17.61 10.68 0.96
CA GLU A 184 -17.67 11.27 2.31
C GLU A 184 -17.31 12.76 2.27
N PHE A 185 -16.30 13.15 1.47
CA PHE A 185 -15.99 14.56 1.23
C PHE A 185 -17.21 15.32 0.70
N CYS A 186 -17.87 14.78 -0.33
CA CYS A 186 -19.07 15.41 -0.91
C CYS A 186 -20.26 15.43 0.06
N GLU A 187 -20.43 14.38 0.88
CA GLU A 187 -21.54 14.23 1.81
C GLU A 187 -21.43 15.20 2.99
N PHE A 188 -20.22 15.34 3.56
CA PHE A 188 -20.00 16.14 4.78
C PHE A 188 -19.65 17.61 4.50
N LEU A 189 -19.21 17.95 3.30
CA LEU A 189 -18.88 19.32 2.90
C LEU A 189 -19.77 19.78 1.73
N SER A 190 -19.30 19.56 0.50
CA SER A 190 -20.07 19.78 -0.72
C SER A 190 -19.36 19.13 -1.90
N LYS A 191 -20.11 18.89 -2.99
CA LYS A 191 -19.52 18.33 -4.21
C LYS A 191 -18.75 19.42 -4.97
N PRO A 192 -17.44 19.27 -5.17
CA PRO A 192 -16.64 20.24 -5.92
C PRO A 192 -16.89 20.14 -7.43
N SER A 193 -16.74 21.26 -8.14
CA SER A 193 -16.82 21.33 -9.60
C SER A 193 -15.51 20.87 -10.26
N ASP A 194 -14.39 21.15 -9.63
CA ASP A 194 -13.03 20.86 -10.08
C ASP A 194 -12.06 20.82 -8.88
N PHE A 195 -10.77 20.63 -9.15
CA PHE A 195 -9.74 20.56 -8.09
C PHE A 195 -9.51 21.91 -7.39
N ASP A 196 -9.71 23.06 -8.06
CA ASP A 196 -9.58 24.37 -7.41
C ASP A 196 -10.72 24.62 -6.43
N ASP A 197 -11.93 24.25 -6.80
CA ASP A 197 -13.09 24.27 -5.92
C ASP A 197 -12.93 23.29 -4.74
N MET A 198 -12.45 22.06 -5.01
CA MET A 198 -12.13 21.08 -3.97
C MET A 198 -11.12 21.62 -2.96
N ARG A 199 -10.08 22.31 -3.43
CA ARG A 199 -9.09 23.00 -2.60
C ARG A 199 -9.75 24.02 -1.68
N LYS A 200 -10.60 24.92 -2.23
CA LYS A 200 -11.29 25.98 -1.46
C LYS A 200 -12.21 25.39 -0.39
N ILE A 201 -13.01 24.39 -0.76
CA ILE A 201 -13.93 23.70 0.15
C ILE A 201 -13.14 23.00 1.28
N GLY A 202 -12.08 22.27 0.92
CA GLY A 202 -11.24 21.59 1.87
C GLY A 202 -10.52 22.53 2.83
N GLN A 203 -9.91 23.61 2.31
CA GLN A 203 -9.24 24.62 3.13
C GLN A 203 -10.19 25.30 4.12
N ALA A 204 -11.40 25.65 3.70
CA ALA A 204 -12.42 26.21 4.58
C ALA A 204 -12.81 25.22 5.70
N ALA A 205 -12.88 23.93 5.39
CA ALA A 205 -13.15 22.90 6.39
C ALA A 205 -11.97 22.71 7.37
N LEU A 206 -10.72 22.70 6.88
CA LEU A 206 -9.52 22.63 7.71
C LEU A 206 -9.50 23.78 8.74
N GLU A 207 -9.73 25.00 8.29
CA GLU A 207 -9.78 26.17 9.16
C GLU A 207 -10.94 26.06 10.18
N LYS A 208 -12.16 25.76 9.68
CA LYS A 208 -13.37 25.69 10.52
C LYS A 208 -13.25 24.68 11.66
N TYR A 209 -12.65 23.52 11.39
CA TYR A 209 -12.54 22.42 12.35
C TYR A 209 -11.16 22.29 13.00
N ASN A 210 -10.25 23.24 12.74
CA ASN A 210 -8.88 23.23 13.26
C ASN A 210 -8.15 21.90 12.95
N ILE A 211 -8.25 21.43 11.71
CA ILE A 211 -7.57 20.25 11.18
C ILE A 211 -6.40 20.74 10.33
N GLU A 212 -5.22 20.07 10.38
CA GLU A 212 -4.04 20.53 9.63
C GLU A 212 -4.03 20.03 8.19
N TYR A 213 -4.43 18.75 7.97
CA TYR A 213 -4.38 18.10 6.67
C TYR A 213 -5.66 17.33 6.37
N MET A 214 -6.03 17.29 5.09
CA MET A 214 -7.10 16.44 4.58
C MET A 214 -6.56 15.63 3.40
N LEU A 215 -6.63 14.30 3.51
CA LEU A 215 -6.22 13.35 2.46
C LEU A 215 -7.45 12.68 1.87
N VAL A 216 -7.90 13.13 0.70
CA VAL A 216 -9.10 12.59 0.04
C VAL A 216 -8.72 11.46 -0.89
N THR A 217 -9.29 10.26 -0.69
CA THR A 217 -9.09 9.12 -1.59
C THR A 217 -10.07 9.17 -2.76
N LEU A 218 -9.56 9.02 -3.99
CA LEU A 218 -10.30 9.12 -5.25
C LEU A 218 -10.44 7.76 -5.98
N GLY A 219 -10.17 6.65 -5.31
CA GLY A 219 -10.14 5.31 -5.95
C GLY A 219 -9.04 5.23 -7.00
N GLU A 220 -9.40 4.89 -8.24
CA GLU A 220 -8.45 4.82 -9.37
C GLU A 220 -7.76 6.18 -9.68
N GLY A 221 -8.34 7.30 -9.27
CA GLY A 221 -7.76 8.63 -9.38
C GLY A 221 -6.67 8.95 -8.34
N GLY A 222 -6.32 7.99 -7.48
CA GLY A 222 -5.29 8.18 -6.47
C GLY A 222 -5.75 8.94 -5.24
N MET A 223 -4.98 9.90 -4.77
CA MET A 223 -5.27 10.69 -3.57
C MET A 223 -4.99 12.18 -3.77
N VAL A 224 -5.70 13.01 -3.04
CA VAL A 224 -5.49 14.46 -3.00
C VAL A 224 -5.22 14.88 -1.56
N LEU A 225 -4.05 15.50 -1.35
CA LEU A 225 -3.67 16.10 -0.08
C LEU A 225 -3.98 17.59 -0.11
N ILE A 226 -4.84 18.05 0.81
CA ILE A 226 -5.22 19.46 0.99
C ILE A 226 -4.61 19.94 2.30
N SER A 227 -3.97 21.12 2.23
CA SER A 227 -3.44 21.85 3.39
C SER A 227 -3.74 23.33 3.27
N THR A 228 -3.39 24.12 4.27
CA THR A 228 -3.46 25.60 4.20
C THR A 228 -2.59 26.17 3.07
N GLN A 229 -1.54 25.46 2.65
CA GLN A 229 -0.62 25.88 1.59
C GLN A 229 -1.14 25.57 0.18
N GLY A 230 -2.06 24.61 0.02
CA GLY A 230 -2.60 24.25 -1.27
C GLY A 230 -3.16 22.85 -1.35
N LEU A 231 -3.23 22.34 -2.59
CA LEU A 231 -3.67 21.00 -2.94
C LEU A 231 -2.58 20.33 -3.77
N LYS A 232 -2.25 19.09 -3.44
CA LYS A 232 -1.36 18.22 -4.21
C LYS A 232 -2.06 16.91 -4.54
N GLN A 233 -2.04 16.54 -5.82
CA GLN A 233 -2.56 15.26 -6.30
C GLN A 233 -1.43 14.23 -6.38
N PHE A 234 -1.78 12.98 -6.11
CA PHE A 234 -0.94 11.80 -6.22
C PHE A 234 -1.71 10.75 -7.00
N ASP A 235 -1.16 10.31 -8.12
CA ASP A 235 -1.83 9.37 -9.00
C ASP A 235 -1.69 7.93 -8.47
N ALA A 236 -2.74 7.10 -8.64
CA ALA A 236 -2.65 5.69 -8.35
C ALA A 236 -2.00 4.93 -9.51
N PRO A 237 -1.21 3.88 -9.23
CA PRO A 237 -0.72 3.00 -10.28
C PRO A 237 -1.88 2.22 -10.90
N VAL A 238 -1.80 1.97 -12.21
CA VAL A 238 -2.76 1.10 -12.90
C VAL A 238 -2.55 -0.33 -12.42
N CYS A 239 -3.59 -0.94 -11.86
CA CYS A 239 -3.57 -2.32 -11.37
C CYS A 239 -4.89 -3.04 -11.66
N ASP A 240 -4.84 -4.37 -11.74
CA ASP A 240 -6.04 -5.20 -11.86
C ASP A 240 -6.72 -5.31 -10.49
N VAL A 241 -7.90 -4.73 -10.35
CA VAL A 241 -8.68 -4.73 -9.11
C VAL A 241 -9.40 -6.06 -8.95
N TYR A 242 -9.06 -6.79 -7.88
CA TYR A 242 -9.72 -8.03 -7.51
C TYR A 242 -10.83 -7.80 -6.46
N ASP A 243 -10.53 -7.07 -5.39
CA ASP A 243 -11.46 -6.76 -4.30
C ASP A 243 -11.10 -5.42 -3.67
N ILE A 244 -12.07 -4.55 -3.48
CA ILE A 244 -11.85 -3.22 -2.86
C ILE A 244 -12.00 -3.23 -1.32
N THR A 245 -12.32 -4.39 -0.74
CA THR A 245 -12.55 -4.51 0.71
C THR A 245 -11.27 -4.24 1.49
N GLY A 246 -11.33 -3.31 2.45
CA GLY A 246 -10.20 -2.96 3.30
C GLY A 246 -9.12 -2.07 2.66
N ALA A 247 -9.30 -1.62 1.40
CA ALA A 247 -8.35 -0.72 0.73
C ALA A 247 -8.13 0.59 1.51
N GLY A 248 -9.18 1.15 2.09
CA GLY A 248 -9.12 2.35 2.93
C GLY A 248 -8.28 2.13 4.20
N ASP A 249 -8.48 1.00 4.87
CA ASP A 249 -7.75 0.61 6.08
C ASP A 249 -6.27 0.36 5.75
N SER A 250 -6.00 -0.34 4.64
CA SER A 250 -4.64 -0.60 4.17
C SER A 250 -3.92 0.69 3.78
N SER A 251 -4.60 1.62 3.10
CA SER A 251 -4.05 2.95 2.79
C SER A 251 -3.72 3.74 4.05
N LEU A 252 -4.59 3.71 5.06
CA LEU A 252 -4.33 4.36 6.35
C LEU A 252 -3.11 3.73 7.04
N ALA A 253 -2.99 2.41 7.03
CA ALA A 253 -1.84 1.69 7.58
C ALA A 253 -0.53 2.05 6.85
N GLY A 254 -0.55 2.15 5.51
CA GLY A 254 0.59 2.59 4.70
C GLY A 254 1.03 4.02 5.00
N LEU A 255 0.07 4.94 5.19
CA LEU A 255 0.32 6.32 5.61
C LEU A 255 1.05 6.37 6.95
N VAL A 256 0.51 5.67 7.95
CA VAL A 256 1.08 5.61 9.31
C VAL A 256 2.45 4.95 9.29
N TYR A 257 2.65 3.91 8.47
CA TYR A 257 3.95 3.28 8.30
C TYR A 257 5.02 4.27 7.80
N GLY A 258 4.71 5.04 6.75
CA GLY A 258 5.63 6.06 6.24
C GLY A 258 6.01 7.08 7.30
N LEU A 259 5.02 7.64 7.99
CA LEU A 259 5.20 8.60 9.07
C LEU A 259 6.06 8.02 10.21
N SER A 260 5.80 6.78 10.65
CA SER A 260 6.56 6.10 11.72
C SER A 260 8.01 5.80 11.34
N LYS A 261 8.34 5.80 10.03
CA LYS A 261 9.71 5.68 9.52
C LYS A 261 10.38 7.04 9.30
N GLY A 262 9.76 8.13 9.76
CA GLY A 262 10.30 9.50 9.64
C GLY A 262 10.24 10.07 8.22
N LYS A 263 9.45 9.46 7.33
CA LYS A 263 9.21 10.00 5.99
C LYS A 263 8.38 11.28 6.05
N THR A 264 8.50 12.11 5.04
CA THR A 264 7.63 13.28 4.86
C THR A 264 6.17 12.84 4.70
N LEU A 265 5.22 13.76 4.88
CA LEU A 265 3.80 13.46 4.67
C LEU A 265 3.54 13.02 3.22
N GLU A 266 4.16 13.68 2.25
CA GLU A 266 4.02 13.36 0.83
C GLU A 266 4.51 11.95 0.50
N GLU A 267 5.72 11.58 0.93
CA GLU A 267 6.25 10.20 0.78
C GLU A 267 5.36 9.17 1.49
N SER A 268 4.76 9.55 2.61
CA SER A 268 3.83 8.67 3.34
C SER A 268 2.50 8.51 2.60
N VAL A 269 2.04 9.52 1.85
CA VAL A 269 0.88 9.42 0.95
C VAL A 269 1.17 8.46 -0.21
N GLU A 270 2.36 8.48 -0.78
CA GLU A 270 2.78 7.52 -1.81
C GLU A 270 2.74 6.08 -1.28
N LEU A 271 3.21 5.85 -0.05
CA LEU A 271 3.10 4.55 0.62
C LEU A 271 1.65 4.16 0.94
N ALA A 272 0.77 5.14 1.25
CA ALA A 272 -0.65 4.89 1.42
C ALA A 272 -1.32 4.41 0.12
N ILE A 273 -0.99 5.01 -1.02
CA ILE A 273 -1.46 4.60 -2.34
C ILE A 273 -0.95 3.19 -2.65
N LYS A 274 0.33 2.91 -2.44
CA LYS A 274 0.92 1.59 -2.66
C LYS A 274 0.24 0.52 -1.81
N ALA A 275 0.01 0.80 -0.52
CA ALA A 275 -0.70 -0.11 0.39
C ALA A 275 -2.13 -0.41 -0.08
N GLY A 276 -2.87 0.61 -0.50
CA GLY A 276 -4.20 0.46 -1.10
C GLY A 276 -4.18 -0.37 -2.37
N SER A 277 -3.21 -0.13 -3.26
CA SER A 277 -3.04 -0.87 -4.51
C SER A 277 -2.72 -2.35 -4.27
N VAL A 278 -1.84 -2.65 -3.31
CA VAL A 278 -1.57 -4.05 -2.89
C VAL A 278 -2.84 -4.71 -2.35
N ALA A 279 -3.61 -4.01 -1.54
CA ALA A 279 -4.84 -4.57 -0.98
C ALA A 279 -5.85 -4.93 -2.08
N VAL A 280 -6.11 -4.04 -3.04
CA VAL A 280 -7.13 -4.26 -4.07
C VAL A 280 -6.75 -5.34 -5.10
N THR A 281 -5.47 -5.66 -5.27
CA THR A 281 -5.00 -6.73 -6.16
C THR A 281 -5.07 -8.12 -5.53
N ASN A 282 -5.45 -8.21 -4.24
CA ASN A 282 -5.56 -9.46 -3.51
C ASN A 282 -7.02 -9.76 -3.12
N PRO A 283 -7.41 -11.04 -2.95
CA PRO A 283 -8.76 -11.41 -2.58
C PRO A 283 -9.07 -11.11 -1.11
N ALA A 284 -10.30 -10.74 -0.81
CA ALA A 284 -10.82 -10.46 0.53
C ALA A 284 -10.05 -9.33 1.25
N THR A 285 -10.10 -9.30 2.58
CA THR A 285 -9.34 -8.33 3.38
C THR A 285 -7.88 -8.77 3.46
N TYR A 286 -7.05 -8.25 2.57
CA TYR A 286 -5.62 -8.54 2.55
C TYR A 286 -4.92 -7.92 3.76
N GLN A 287 -3.99 -8.66 4.35
CA GLN A 287 -3.15 -8.19 5.44
C GLN A 287 -1.75 -7.86 4.93
N LEU A 288 -1.37 -6.58 5.01
CA LEU A 288 -0.06 -6.09 4.57
C LEU A 288 1.08 -6.74 5.36
N ARG A 289 2.21 -6.92 4.67
CA ARG A 289 3.46 -7.46 5.22
C ARG A 289 4.61 -6.48 4.98
N GLN A 290 5.69 -6.60 5.74
CA GLN A 290 6.85 -5.70 5.63
C GLN A 290 7.44 -5.57 4.22
N GLY A 291 7.31 -6.61 3.37
CA GLY A 291 7.79 -6.60 1.99
C GLY A 291 6.92 -5.81 1.03
N ASP A 292 5.63 -5.67 1.31
CA ASP A 292 4.63 -5.15 0.36
C ASP A 292 4.85 -3.67 0.01
N LEU A 293 5.44 -2.90 0.92
CA LEU A 293 5.72 -1.47 0.73
C LEU A 293 7.18 -1.17 0.34
N ARG A 294 8.01 -2.20 0.17
CA ARG A 294 9.35 -2.00 -0.39
C ARG A 294 9.26 -1.69 -1.86
N ASP A 295 10.21 -0.88 -2.34
CA ASP A 295 10.31 -0.65 -3.77
C ASP A 295 10.65 -1.95 -4.48
N LYS A 296 9.86 -2.27 -5.50
CA LYS A 296 10.13 -3.39 -6.38
C LYS A 296 11.26 -2.98 -7.32
N ILE A 297 12.50 -3.30 -6.92
CA ILE A 297 13.69 -2.97 -7.71
C ILE A 297 13.77 -3.94 -8.88
N VAL A 298 13.81 -3.39 -10.08
CA VAL A 298 14.13 -4.11 -11.32
C VAL A 298 15.58 -3.84 -11.67
N PHE A 299 16.34 -4.90 -11.85
CA PHE A 299 17.76 -4.84 -12.17
C PHE A 299 18.01 -5.34 -13.59
N THR A 300 18.83 -4.63 -14.33
CA THR A 300 19.40 -5.11 -15.59
C THR A 300 20.87 -4.73 -15.67
N ASN A 301 21.67 -5.54 -16.34
CA ASN A 301 23.08 -5.21 -16.54
C ASN A 301 23.58 -5.52 -17.96
N GLY A 302 24.59 -4.77 -18.37
CA GLY A 302 25.24 -4.93 -19.66
C GLY A 302 26.38 -3.94 -19.84
N VAL A 303 27.04 -3.99 -20.99
CA VAL A 303 28.10 -3.02 -21.34
C VAL A 303 27.50 -1.68 -21.76
N PHE A 304 26.40 -1.68 -22.51
CA PHE A 304 25.72 -0.49 -23.03
C PHE A 304 26.67 0.48 -23.75
N ASP A 305 27.58 -0.05 -24.58
CA ASP A 305 28.65 0.72 -25.23
C ASP A 305 28.08 1.66 -26.30
N ILE A 306 27.31 1.12 -27.25
CA ILE A 306 26.54 1.88 -28.25
C ILE A 306 25.07 1.61 -28.01
N ILE A 307 24.33 2.63 -27.61
CA ILE A 307 22.89 2.53 -27.38
C ILE A 307 22.15 2.43 -28.74
N HIS A 308 21.21 1.52 -28.81
CA HIS A 308 20.35 1.31 -29.99
C HIS A 308 18.90 1.00 -29.58
N ALA A 309 17.96 0.97 -30.52
CA ALA A 309 16.55 0.80 -30.26
C ALA A 309 16.22 -0.44 -29.39
N GLY A 310 16.96 -1.53 -29.56
CA GLY A 310 16.80 -2.72 -28.71
C GLY A 310 17.11 -2.47 -27.23
N HIS A 311 18.11 -1.65 -26.92
CA HIS A 311 18.39 -1.25 -25.55
C HIS A 311 17.27 -0.36 -24.97
N ILE A 312 16.78 0.61 -25.75
CA ILE A 312 15.71 1.52 -25.30
C ILE A 312 14.45 0.71 -24.96
N LYS A 313 14.04 -0.19 -25.86
CA LYS A 313 12.87 -1.06 -25.63
C LYS A 313 13.03 -1.95 -24.39
N LEU A 314 14.25 -2.51 -24.19
CA LEU A 314 14.57 -3.30 -23.00
C LEU A 314 14.35 -2.48 -21.73
N LEU A 315 14.91 -1.26 -21.69
CA LEU A 315 14.82 -0.38 -20.51
C LEU A 315 13.38 0.06 -20.24
N GLU A 316 12.62 0.43 -21.28
CA GLU A 316 11.21 0.81 -21.14
C GLU A 316 10.33 -0.35 -20.65
N GLN A 317 10.58 -1.57 -21.15
CA GLN A 317 9.86 -2.75 -20.68
C GLN A 317 10.27 -3.17 -19.27
N ALA A 318 11.56 -3.08 -18.95
CA ALA A 318 12.06 -3.37 -17.61
C ALA A 318 11.45 -2.41 -16.58
N LYS A 319 11.38 -1.10 -16.87
CA LYS A 319 10.77 -0.11 -15.97
C LYS A 319 9.32 -0.43 -15.61
N LYS A 320 8.56 -1.00 -16.54
CA LYS A 320 7.15 -1.37 -16.31
C LYS A 320 6.95 -2.53 -15.32
N LEU A 321 8.01 -3.25 -14.98
CA LEU A 321 7.96 -4.43 -14.09
C LEU A 321 8.09 -4.08 -12.62
N GLY A 322 8.47 -2.84 -12.28
CA GLY A 322 8.64 -2.44 -10.89
C GLY A 322 8.74 -0.94 -10.67
N ASP A 323 8.96 -0.55 -9.42
CA ASP A 323 8.97 0.85 -8.99
C ASP A 323 10.26 1.57 -9.38
N ARG A 324 11.41 0.86 -9.36
CA ARG A 324 12.74 1.43 -9.58
C ARG A 324 13.55 0.55 -10.53
N LEU A 325 14.02 1.13 -11.64
CA LEU A 325 14.92 0.46 -12.58
C LEU A 325 16.37 0.86 -12.29
N VAL A 326 17.18 -0.12 -11.91
CA VAL A 326 18.62 -0.01 -11.73
C VAL A 326 19.33 -0.65 -12.90
N VAL A 327 20.16 0.12 -13.59
CA VAL A 327 20.98 -0.35 -14.72
C VAL A 327 22.43 -0.43 -14.28
N ALA A 328 22.99 -1.64 -14.24
CA ALA A 328 24.40 -1.83 -13.92
C ALA A 328 25.24 -1.98 -15.18
N ILE A 329 26.36 -1.23 -15.25
CA ILE A 329 27.29 -1.31 -16.38
C ILE A 329 28.68 -1.75 -15.91
N ASN A 330 29.32 -2.61 -16.71
CA ASN A 330 30.69 -3.00 -16.46
C ASN A 330 31.65 -1.79 -16.60
N SER A 331 32.61 -1.65 -15.71
CA SER A 331 33.71 -0.70 -15.84
C SER A 331 34.51 -0.97 -17.13
N ASP A 332 35.27 0.02 -17.59
CA ASP A 332 36.10 -0.13 -18.76
C ASP A 332 37.13 -1.25 -18.61
N ALA A 333 37.68 -1.40 -17.41
CA ALA A 333 38.61 -2.48 -17.09
C ALA A 333 37.96 -3.87 -17.20
N SER A 334 36.72 -4.01 -16.69
CA SER A 334 35.95 -5.26 -16.82
C SER A 334 35.61 -5.56 -18.29
N VAL A 335 35.18 -4.54 -19.05
CA VAL A 335 34.86 -4.73 -20.48
C VAL A 335 36.07 -5.18 -21.27
N ARG A 336 37.27 -4.61 -21.02
CA ARG A 336 38.52 -5.04 -21.70
C ARG A 336 38.85 -6.49 -21.41
N ARG A 337 38.68 -6.94 -20.15
CA ARG A 337 38.90 -8.36 -19.76
C ARG A 337 37.94 -9.30 -20.50
N LEU A 338 36.68 -8.89 -20.61
CA LEU A 338 35.60 -9.73 -21.17
C LEU A 338 35.53 -9.72 -22.71
N LYS A 339 35.87 -8.57 -23.38
CA LYS A 339 35.67 -8.35 -24.82
C LYS A 339 36.91 -7.95 -25.59
N GLY A 340 38.07 -7.84 -24.93
CA GLY A 340 39.35 -7.44 -25.53
C GLY A 340 39.60 -5.92 -25.53
N ASP A 341 40.87 -5.54 -25.78
CA ASP A 341 41.36 -4.17 -25.62
C ASP A 341 40.73 -3.13 -26.56
N SER A 342 40.10 -3.55 -27.65
CA SER A 342 39.35 -2.67 -28.58
C SER A 342 37.98 -2.22 -28.03
N ARG A 343 37.61 -2.68 -26.87
CA ARG A 343 36.34 -2.34 -26.22
C ARG A 343 36.57 -1.85 -24.78
N PRO A 344 35.70 -0.98 -24.24
CA PRO A 344 34.55 -0.33 -24.89
C PRO A 344 35.00 0.79 -25.85
N ILE A 345 34.09 1.29 -26.70
CA ILE A 345 34.29 2.46 -27.57
C ILE A 345 34.09 3.74 -26.75
N ASN A 346 33.02 3.76 -25.94
CA ASN A 346 32.70 4.83 -25.02
C ASN A 346 33.16 4.44 -23.60
N ASP A 347 33.84 5.36 -22.93
CA ASP A 347 34.23 5.15 -21.52
C ASP A 347 33.03 5.01 -20.59
N GLU A 348 33.27 4.47 -19.40
CA GLU A 348 32.23 4.18 -18.41
C GLU A 348 31.45 5.41 -17.96
N GLU A 349 32.08 6.60 -17.90
CA GLU A 349 31.42 7.86 -17.55
C GLU A 349 30.42 8.27 -18.63
N THR A 350 30.83 8.22 -19.89
CA THR A 350 29.98 8.52 -21.06
C THR A 350 28.80 7.55 -21.14
N ARG A 351 29.05 6.25 -20.95
CA ARG A 351 28.01 5.21 -20.96
C ARG A 351 26.99 5.42 -19.83
N ALA A 352 27.47 5.68 -18.62
CA ALA A 352 26.63 5.96 -17.47
C ALA A 352 25.84 7.26 -17.65
N HIS A 353 26.50 8.33 -18.16
CA HIS A 353 25.83 9.60 -18.43
C HIS A 353 24.68 9.42 -19.43
N THR A 354 24.93 8.71 -20.53
CA THR A 354 23.92 8.45 -21.56
C THR A 354 22.71 7.71 -20.99
N LEU A 355 22.93 6.68 -20.16
CA LEU A 355 21.84 5.91 -19.55
C LEU A 355 21.01 6.73 -18.57
N ARG A 356 21.63 7.64 -17.83
CA ARG A 356 20.91 8.56 -16.90
C ARG A 356 19.99 9.55 -17.60
N GLN A 357 20.11 9.76 -18.92
CA GLN A 357 19.21 10.64 -19.68
C GLN A 357 17.87 9.99 -20.02
N PHE A 358 17.73 8.66 -19.89
CA PHE A 358 16.47 7.98 -20.13
C PHE A 358 15.56 8.12 -18.93
N SER A 359 14.35 8.67 -19.13
CA SER A 359 13.35 8.86 -18.07
C SER A 359 12.88 7.56 -17.42
N CYS A 360 13.07 6.42 -18.08
CA CYS A 360 12.75 5.10 -17.53
C CYS A 360 13.86 4.53 -16.62
N VAL A 361 15.04 5.16 -16.54
CA VAL A 361 16.18 4.71 -15.73
C VAL A 361 16.26 5.55 -14.45
N ASP A 362 16.10 4.93 -13.29
CA ASP A 362 16.14 5.63 -12.01
C ASP A 362 17.56 5.70 -11.45
N GLU A 363 18.39 4.69 -11.74
CA GLU A 363 19.77 4.64 -11.25
C GLU A 363 20.69 3.90 -12.22
N VAL A 364 21.95 4.38 -12.30
CA VAL A 364 23.03 3.71 -13.04
C VAL A 364 24.20 3.48 -12.12
N ILE A 365 24.62 2.20 -12.01
CA ILE A 365 25.74 1.76 -11.17
C ILE A 365 26.84 1.20 -12.08
N VAL A 366 28.10 1.65 -11.86
CA VAL A 366 29.27 1.06 -12.51
C VAL A 366 29.87 0.02 -11.57
N PHE A 367 30.05 -1.21 -12.03
CA PHE A 367 30.69 -2.26 -11.23
C PHE A 367 31.99 -2.73 -11.90
N HIS A 368 32.95 -3.18 -11.07
CA HIS A 368 34.33 -3.49 -11.48
C HIS A 368 34.60 -4.98 -11.68
N GLU A 369 33.74 -5.81 -11.15
CA GLU A 369 33.78 -7.26 -11.23
C GLU A 369 33.42 -7.73 -12.66
N ASP A 370 33.76 -8.96 -12.98
CA ASP A 370 33.42 -9.53 -14.29
C ASP A 370 31.95 -9.97 -14.36
N THR A 371 31.33 -10.17 -13.20
CA THR A 371 29.90 -10.49 -13.06
C THR A 371 29.23 -9.58 -12.05
N PRO A 372 27.93 -9.30 -12.18
CA PRO A 372 27.20 -8.43 -11.26
C PRO A 372 26.73 -9.14 -9.98
N TYR A 373 27.26 -10.31 -9.63
CA TYR A 373 26.75 -11.16 -8.55
C TYR A 373 26.72 -10.43 -7.20
N ASP A 374 27.85 -9.86 -6.79
CA ASP A 374 28.00 -9.18 -5.49
C ASP A 374 27.06 -7.96 -5.42
N LEU A 375 26.94 -7.22 -6.53
CA LEU A 375 26.01 -6.08 -6.64
C LEU A 375 24.54 -6.51 -6.51
N ILE A 376 24.16 -7.67 -7.09
CA ILE A 376 22.80 -8.23 -6.96
C ILE A 376 22.54 -8.66 -5.52
N GLU A 377 23.53 -9.28 -4.85
CA GLU A 377 23.41 -9.68 -3.45
C GLU A 377 23.27 -8.48 -2.50
N GLU A 378 23.98 -7.38 -2.76
CA GLU A 378 23.89 -6.14 -1.99
C GLU A 378 22.55 -5.42 -2.25
N LEU A 379 22.19 -5.25 -3.52
CA LEU A 379 21.01 -4.48 -3.95
C LEU A 379 19.68 -5.20 -3.66
N LYS A 380 19.69 -6.53 -3.64
CA LYS A 380 18.53 -7.42 -3.45
C LYS A 380 17.34 -7.03 -4.31
N PRO A 381 17.50 -6.96 -5.64
CA PRO A 381 16.40 -6.61 -6.52
C PRO A 381 15.31 -7.69 -6.48
N SER A 382 14.05 -7.30 -6.73
CA SER A 382 12.95 -8.25 -6.85
C SER A 382 12.98 -8.96 -8.21
N ILE A 383 13.42 -8.26 -9.26
CA ILE A 383 13.43 -8.78 -10.64
C ILE A 383 14.78 -8.52 -11.30
N ILE A 384 15.30 -9.53 -11.99
CA ILE A 384 16.38 -9.36 -12.97
C ILE A 384 15.77 -9.42 -14.37
N VAL A 385 16.08 -8.41 -15.20
CA VAL A 385 15.70 -8.37 -16.61
C VAL A 385 16.92 -8.58 -17.49
N LYS A 386 16.80 -9.47 -18.48
CA LYS A 386 17.80 -9.69 -19.52
C LYS A 386 17.18 -9.60 -20.89
N GLY A 387 17.94 -9.04 -21.85
CA GLY A 387 17.56 -9.04 -23.25
C GLY A 387 18.27 -10.16 -24.00
N GLY A 388 17.54 -10.94 -24.81
CA GLY A 388 18.14 -11.93 -25.69
C GLY A 388 17.62 -13.35 -25.52
N ASP A 389 18.43 -14.30 -25.99
CA ASP A 389 18.11 -15.73 -26.00
C ASP A 389 18.65 -16.45 -24.76
N TYR A 390 18.60 -15.80 -23.59
CA TYR A 390 19.00 -16.41 -22.33
C TYR A 390 17.89 -17.33 -21.80
N THR A 391 18.28 -18.41 -21.15
CA THR A 391 17.40 -19.15 -20.25
C THR A 391 17.54 -18.60 -18.83
N LYS A 392 16.51 -18.74 -18.00
CA LYS A 392 16.51 -18.20 -16.63
C LYS A 392 17.71 -18.69 -15.82
N ASP A 393 18.09 -19.96 -15.98
CA ASP A 393 19.22 -20.62 -15.28
C ASP A 393 20.59 -20.10 -15.71
N GLN A 394 20.68 -19.41 -16.84
CA GLN A 394 21.93 -18.79 -17.34
C GLN A 394 22.13 -17.37 -16.79
N VAL A 395 21.11 -16.81 -16.15
CA VAL A 395 21.19 -15.46 -15.61
C VAL A 395 21.87 -15.49 -14.24
N ILE A 396 23.00 -14.80 -14.15
CA ILE A 396 23.78 -14.70 -12.90
C ILE A 396 22.95 -13.99 -11.85
N GLY A 397 22.87 -14.58 -10.64
CA GLY A 397 22.08 -14.08 -9.53
C GLY A 397 20.58 -14.41 -9.62
N SER A 398 20.18 -15.32 -10.54
CA SER A 398 18.78 -15.74 -10.68
C SER A 398 18.20 -16.36 -9.41
N GLU A 399 19.05 -17.00 -8.59
CA GLU A 399 18.68 -17.58 -7.30
C GLU A 399 18.52 -16.56 -6.15
N LEU A 400 18.96 -15.30 -6.36
CA LEU A 400 18.91 -14.22 -5.37
C LEU A 400 17.66 -13.34 -5.51
N VAL A 401 16.82 -13.60 -6.53
CA VAL A 401 15.67 -12.75 -6.88
C VAL A 401 14.36 -13.52 -6.95
N ASP A 402 13.25 -12.80 -6.81
CA ASP A 402 11.91 -13.41 -6.88
C ASP A 402 11.58 -13.84 -8.31
N GLU A 403 12.05 -13.10 -9.32
CA GLU A 403 11.71 -13.32 -10.73
C GLU A 403 12.84 -12.94 -11.68
N VAL A 404 13.00 -13.76 -12.76
CA VAL A 404 13.83 -13.44 -13.92
C VAL A 404 12.96 -13.30 -15.14
N VAL A 405 13.02 -12.14 -15.81
CA VAL A 405 12.27 -11.83 -17.03
C VAL A 405 13.23 -11.71 -18.20
N ILE A 406 12.97 -12.48 -19.26
CA ILE A 406 13.73 -12.42 -20.51
C ILE A 406 12.92 -11.65 -21.54
N ILE A 407 13.46 -10.54 -22.03
CA ILE A 407 12.85 -9.72 -23.06
C ILE A 407 13.46 -10.10 -24.42
N PRO A 408 12.65 -10.56 -25.40
CA PRO A 408 13.17 -10.93 -26.72
C PRO A 408 13.86 -9.76 -27.42
N LEU A 409 15.03 -10.03 -28.03
CA LEU A 409 15.74 -9.03 -28.83
C LEU A 409 14.95 -8.70 -30.11
N GLU A 410 14.96 -7.43 -30.50
CA GLU A 410 14.51 -7.05 -31.85
C GLU A 410 15.54 -7.47 -32.90
N GLN A 411 15.07 -8.20 -33.90
CA GLN A 411 15.92 -8.63 -35.02
C GLN A 411 16.53 -7.43 -35.75
N GLY A 412 17.85 -7.46 -35.97
CA GLY A 412 18.57 -6.45 -36.72
C GLY A 412 19.33 -5.41 -35.92
N TYR A 413 19.13 -5.35 -34.60
CA TYR A 413 19.83 -4.39 -33.71
C TYR A 413 20.82 -5.12 -32.80
N SER A 414 22.11 -5.05 -33.15
CA SER A 414 23.22 -5.41 -32.25
C SER A 414 24.39 -4.46 -32.46
N THR A 415 25.15 -4.19 -31.40
CA THR A 415 26.37 -3.37 -31.48
C THR A 415 27.34 -3.92 -32.54
N THR A 416 27.44 -5.24 -32.69
CA THR A 416 28.29 -5.91 -33.70
C THR A 416 27.81 -5.61 -35.10
N ASN A 417 26.52 -5.64 -35.38
CA ASN A 417 25.94 -5.33 -36.70
C ASN A 417 26.09 -3.84 -37.04
N ILE A 418 26.00 -2.94 -36.06
CA ILE A 418 26.20 -1.50 -36.30
C ILE A 418 27.66 -1.22 -36.68
N LEU A 419 28.62 -1.82 -35.97
CA LEU A 419 30.05 -1.65 -36.30
C LEU A 419 30.44 -2.29 -37.62
N GLY A 420 29.85 -3.42 -38.00
CA GLY A 420 30.02 -4.03 -39.30
C GLY A 420 29.64 -3.09 -40.46
N LYS A 421 28.53 -2.35 -40.30
CA LYS A 421 28.05 -1.37 -41.31
C LYS A 421 28.86 -0.08 -41.36
N ILE A 422 29.64 0.26 -40.34
CA ILE A 422 30.51 1.46 -40.34
C ILE A 422 31.85 1.14 -41.01
N ASN A 423 32.28 -0.12 -41.00
CA ASN A 423 33.54 -0.57 -41.60
C ASN A 423 33.40 -1.05 -43.07
N GLU A 424 32.19 -1.06 -43.61
CA GLU A 424 31.87 -1.20 -45.05
C GLU A 424 31.81 0.20 -45.70
#